data_2f24f73709647fb72a402d95755ac8e5
#
_entry.id   2f24f73709647fb72a402d95755ac8e5
#
_cell.length_a   1.000
_cell.length_b   1.000
_cell.length_c   1.000
_cell.angle_alpha   90.00
_cell.angle_beta   90.00
_cell.angle_gamma   90.00
#
_symmetry.space_group_name_H-M   'P 1'
#
loop_
_entity.id
_entity.type
_entity.pdbx_description
1 polymer ?
#
loop_
_entity_poly.entity_id
_entity_poly.type
_entity_poly.pdbx_seq_one_letter_code
_entity_poly.pdbx_strand_id
1 'polypeptide(L)'
;RWVNSWDNNLKLAKMLDEAGIDFMLPIARWIGYGGETDFHGGVLETMTWAAGLLAATKNIAVFATIHTAANHPVVVAKQIATIDQIGHGRAGLNVVAGWNKPEYEALGLSLPDDHETRYAYAQEWFDLVQKLWTSDEHFDWNGKYFKAKRVKGDPKPIRGSVPIINAAGSPQGRGFATDNANFLF
;
A
#
# COMPACT_ATOMS: atom_id res chain seq x y z
N ARG A 1 21.03 14.72 11.28
CA ARG A 1 20.47 13.59 10.54
C ARG A 1 19.08 13.27 11.07
N TRP A 2 18.10 13.04 10.17
CA TRP A 2 16.77 12.58 10.54
C TRP A 2 16.86 11.21 11.25
N VAL A 3 16.21 11.09 12.40
CA VAL A 3 16.04 9.81 13.10
C VAL A 3 14.61 9.34 12.86
N ASN A 4 14.45 8.19 12.21
CA ASN A 4 13.15 7.64 11.84
C ASN A 4 12.48 6.93 13.03
N SER A 5 12.23 7.68 14.10
CA SER A 5 11.46 7.22 15.26
C SER A 5 9.98 7.50 15.08
N TRP A 6 9.14 6.77 15.82
CA TRP A 6 7.70 7.06 15.87
C TRP A 6 7.42 8.50 16.28
N ASP A 7 8.07 8.99 17.33
CA ASP A 7 7.84 10.33 17.85
C ASP A 7 8.15 11.43 16.82
N ASN A 8 9.24 11.26 16.05
CA ASN A 8 9.58 12.20 14.98
C ASN A 8 8.58 12.15 13.84
N ASN A 9 8.11 10.96 13.45
CA ASN A 9 7.08 10.80 12.43
C ASN A 9 5.74 11.43 12.88
N LEU A 10 5.34 11.19 14.12
CA LEU A 10 4.13 11.76 14.71
C LEU A 10 4.19 13.29 14.76
N LYS A 11 5.32 13.83 15.21
CA LYS A 11 5.55 15.28 15.24
C LYS A 11 5.46 15.88 13.85
N LEU A 12 6.14 15.28 12.87
CA LEU A 12 6.09 15.73 11.47
C LEU A 12 4.66 15.71 10.93
N ALA A 13 3.92 14.62 11.13
CA ALA A 13 2.55 14.50 10.65
C ALA A 13 1.62 15.59 11.22
N LYS A 14 1.74 15.90 12.51
CA LYS A 14 0.97 16.99 13.13
C LYS A 14 1.33 18.35 12.55
N MET A 15 2.62 18.61 12.34
CA MET A 15 3.06 19.87 11.72
C MET A 15 2.53 20.01 10.28
N LEU A 16 2.54 18.92 9.50
CA LEU A 16 2.02 18.91 8.13
C LEU A 16 0.49 19.07 8.10
N ASP A 17 -0.21 18.43 9.03
CA ASP A 17 -1.68 18.54 9.18
C ASP A 17 -2.08 20.00 9.51
N GLU A 18 -1.38 20.64 10.44
CA GLU A 18 -1.57 22.04 10.82
C GLU A 18 -1.20 23.01 9.69
N ALA A 19 -0.19 22.68 8.89
CA ALA A 19 0.24 23.47 7.75
C ALA A 19 -0.66 23.35 6.50
N GLY A 20 -1.65 22.44 6.52
CA GLY A 20 -2.57 22.24 5.42
C GLY A 20 -1.97 21.44 4.24
N ILE A 21 -1.00 20.59 4.50
CA ILE A 21 -0.47 19.66 3.49
C ILE A 21 -1.52 18.58 3.19
N ASP A 22 -1.73 18.26 1.92
CA ASP A 22 -2.80 17.37 1.47
C ASP A 22 -2.58 15.92 1.90
N PHE A 23 -1.36 15.40 1.76
CA PHE A 23 -1.09 13.99 2.10
C PHE A 23 0.36 13.69 2.46
N MET A 24 0.55 12.55 3.14
CA MET A 24 1.85 11.91 3.35
C MET A 24 1.89 10.57 2.60
N LEU A 25 3.04 10.30 1.96
CA LEU A 25 3.31 9.07 1.22
C LEU A 25 4.64 8.46 1.69
N PRO A 26 4.64 7.26 2.30
CA PRO A 26 5.85 6.62 2.78
C PRO A 26 6.52 5.77 1.69
N ILE A 27 7.81 5.52 1.87
CA ILE A 27 8.51 4.42 1.20
C ILE A 27 8.34 3.16 2.04
N ALA A 28 7.94 2.03 1.45
CA ALA A 28 8.01 0.73 2.09
C ALA A 28 9.37 0.09 1.84
N ARG A 29 10.04 -0.35 2.92
CA ARG A 29 11.30 -1.11 2.85
C ARG A 29 11.33 -2.15 3.96
N TRP A 30 11.76 -3.35 3.59
CA TRP A 30 11.97 -4.45 4.52
C TRP A 30 13.45 -4.62 4.88
N ILE A 31 14.35 -4.17 3.98
CA ILE A 31 15.78 -4.10 4.21
C ILE A 31 16.32 -2.76 3.71
N GLY A 32 17.37 -2.27 4.35
CA GLY A 32 18.13 -1.10 3.88
C GLY A 32 19.07 -1.45 2.73
N TYR A 33 19.73 -0.45 2.22
CA TYR A 33 20.73 -0.62 1.16
C TYR A 33 22.12 -1.00 1.70
N GLY A 34 22.27 -1.14 3.02
CA GLY A 34 23.55 -1.42 3.68
C GLY A 34 24.53 -0.25 3.63
N GLY A 35 25.82 -0.58 3.77
CA GLY A 35 26.89 0.43 3.88
C GLY A 35 26.85 1.21 5.19
N GLU A 36 27.67 2.26 5.29
CA GLU A 36 27.85 3.06 6.50
C GLU A 36 26.54 3.73 6.96
N THR A 37 25.67 4.12 6.04
CA THR A 37 24.44 4.84 6.37
C THR A 37 23.23 3.93 6.53
N ASP A 38 23.30 2.71 6.03
CA ASP A 38 22.17 1.78 5.88
C ASP A 38 20.89 2.50 5.44
N PHE A 39 20.99 3.20 4.33
CA PHE A 39 19.92 4.05 3.84
C PHE A 39 18.61 3.26 3.70
N HIS A 40 17.54 3.76 4.28
CA HIS A 40 16.22 3.13 4.39
C HIS A 40 16.14 1.87 5.29
N GLY A 41 17.21 1.46 6.00
CA GLY A 41 17.17 0.29 6.87
C GLY A 41 16.19 0.40 8.05
N GLY A 42 15.92 1.63 8.52
CA GLY A 42 15.02 1.88 9.65
C GLY A 42 13.64 2.41 9.27
N VAL A 43 13.12 2.07 8.07
CA VAL A 43 11.75 2.48 7.66
C VAL A 43 10.71 1.74 8.51
N LEU A 44 9.73 2.48 9.03
CA LEU A 44 8.61 1.90 9.76
C LEU A 44 7.66 1.18 8.80
N GLU A 45 7.00 0.11 9.27
CA GLU A 45 6.00 -0.61 8.46
C GLU A 45 4.82 0.31 8.15
N THR A 46 4.49 0.42 6.86
CA THR A 46 3.70 1.54 6.34
C THR A 46 2.20 1.48 6.64
N MET A 47 1.62 0.28 6.76
CA MET A 47 0.21 0.12 7.12
C MET A 47 -0.02 0.50 8.59
N THR A 48 0.83 -0.01 9.48
CA THR A 48 0.80 0.31 10.91
C THR A 48 1.10 1.80 11.15
N TRP A 49 2.08 2.33 10.43
CA TRP A 49 2.44 3.75 10.48
C TRP A 49 1.26 4.64 10.05
N ALA A 50 0.60 4.32 8.92
CA ALA A 50 -0.55 5.08 8.44
C ALA A 50 -1.72 5.07 9.43
N ALA A 51 -2.02 3.92 10.04
CA ALA A 51 -3.06 3.80 11.06
C ALA A 51 -2.78 4.73 12.26
N GLY A 52 -1.54 4.72 12.77
CA GLY A 52 -1.15 5.55 13.89
C GLY A 52 -1.22 7.05 13.59
N LEU A 53 -0.76 7.47 12.41
CA LEU A 53 -0.79 8.88 12.01
C LEU A 53 -2.20 9.37 11.75
N LEU A 54 -3.05 8.58 11.10
CA LEU A 54 -4.45 8.92 10.86
C LEU A 54 -5.24 9.09 12.17
N ALA A 55 -4.96 8.25 13.17
CA ALA A 55 -5.57 8.38 14.50
C ALA A 55 -5.14 9.66 15.23
N ALA A 56 -3.99 10.22 14.91
CA ALA A 56 -3.38 11.35 15.60
C ALA A 56 -3.49 12.69 14.85
N THR A 57 -4.05 12.71 13.65
CA THR A 57 -4.23 13.88 12.77
C THR A 57 -5.70 14.08 12.42
N LYS A 58 -6.05 15.24 11.83
CA LYS A 58 -7.45 15.62 11.58
C LYS A 58 -7.78 15.77 10.10
N ASN A 59 -6.88 16.32 9.29
CA ASN A 59 -7.17 16.75 7.92
C ASN A 59 -6.33 16.01 6.87
N ILE A 60 -5.04 15.81 7.16
CA ILE A 60 -4.08 15.22 6.22
C ILE A 60 -4.45 13.79 5.86
N ALA A 61 -4.39 13.44 4.57
CA ALA A 61 -4.50 12.07 4.13
C ALA A 61 -3.16 11.34 4.32
N VAL A 62 -3.22 10.05 4.63
CA VAL A 62 -2.01 9.24 4.79
C VAL A 62 -2.12 7.99 3.92
N PHE A 63 -1.20 7.86 2.99
CA PHE A 63 -1.06 6.65 2.18
C PHE A 63 -0.24 5.61 2.93
N ALA A 64 -0.57 4.35 2.74
CA ALA A 64 0.32 3.23 3.03
C ALA A 64 0.93 2.76 1.72
N THR A 65 2.14 2.23 1.74
CA THR A 65 2.79 1.60 0.58
C THR A 65 2.92 0.11 0.80
N ILE A 66 2.47 -0.70 -0.15
CA ILE A 66 2.57 -2.16 -0.09
C ILE A 66 3.23 -2.74 -1.35
N HIS A 67 3.93 -3.85 -1.17
CA HIS A 67 4.42 -4.69 -2.26
C HIS A 67 3.44 -5.85 -2.45
N THR A 68 2.86 -5.99 -3.64
CA THR A 68 1.79 -6.97 -3.91
C THR A 68 2.23 -8.40 -3.62
N ALA A 69 3.47 -8.77 -3.95
CA ALA A 69 3.98 -10.13 -3.73
C ALA A 69 4.21 -10.48 -2.25
N ALA A 70 4.44 -9.47 -1.38
CA ALA A 70 4.66 -9.67 0.05
C ALA A 70 3.37 -9.62 0.88
N ASN A 71 2.26 -9.20 0.28
CA ASN A 71 1.02 -8.92 1.01
C ASN A 71 -0.19 -9.56 0.31
N HIS A 72 -0.87 -10.45 1.01
CA HIS A 72 -2.05 -11.11 0.46
C HIS A 72 -3.22 -10.12 0.27
N PRO A 73 -3.89 -10.08 -0.91
CA PRO A 73 -4.92 -9.07 -1.22
C PRO A 73 -6.10 -9.06 -0.26
N VAL A 74 -6.55 -10.23 0.21
CA VAL A 74 -7.64 -10.33 1.20
C VAL A 74 -7.26 -9.68 2.53
N VAL A 75 -6.01 -9.84 2.95
CA VAL A 75 -5.50 -9.24 4.20
C VAL A 75 -5.42 -7.72 4.04
N VAL A 76 -4.81 -7.24 2.96
CA VAL A 76 -4.65 -5.80 2.71
C VAL A 76 -5.99 -5.10 2.52
N ALA A 77 -6.94 -5.71 1.81
CA ALA A 77 -8.27 -5.14 1.64
C ALA A 77 -8.94 -4.85 2.99
N LYS A 78 -8.80 -5.75 3.97
CA LYS A 78 -9.30 -5.56 5.33
C LYS A 78 -8.49 -4.53 6.12
N GLN A 79 -7.16 -4.60 6.04
CA GLN A 79 -6.28 -3.68 6.76
C GLN A 79 -6.52 -2.23 6.33
N ILE A 80 -6.51 -1.94 5.02
CA ILE A 80 -6.67 -0.57 4.55
C ILE A 80 -8.08 -0.04 4.79
N ALA A 81 -9.10 -0.88 4.70
CA ALA A 81 -10.46 -0.49 5.07
C ALA A 81 -10.58 -0.15 6.56
N THR A 82 -9.90 -0.89 7.43
CA THR A 82 -9.81 -0.59 8.87
C THR A 82 -9.08 0.73 9.12
N ILE A 83 -7.96 0.95 8.43
CA ILE A 83 -7.18 2.19 8.50
C ILE A 83 -8.02 3.39 8.02
N ASP A 84 -8.83 3.19 6.99
CA ASP A 84 -9.73 4.22 6.46
C ASP A 84 -10.85 4.56 7.46
N GLN A 85 -11.37 3.56 8.21
CA GLN A 85 -12.29 3.81 9.32
C GLN A 85 -11.63 4.64 10.44
N ILE A 86 -10.41 4.27 10.84
CA ILE A 86 -9.63 5.03 11.83
C ILE A 86 -9.41 6.47 11.38
N GLY A 87 -9.08 6.66 10.09
CA GLY A 87 -8.80 7.94 9.48
C GLY A 87 -10.04 8.72 9.01
N HIS A 88 -11.26 8.22 9.24
CA HIS A 88 -12.50 8.86 8.78
C HIS A 88 -12.49 9.19 7.28
N GLY A 89 -12.03 8.24 6.45
CA GLY A 89 -12.01 8.37 4.99
C GLY A 89 -10.78 9.12 4.44
N ARG A 90 -9.67 9.16 5.19
CA ARG A 90 -8.42 9.84 4.80
C ARG A 90 -7.27 8.87 4.46
N ALA A 91 -7.52 7.57 4.42
CA ALA A 91 -6.51 6.60 4.02
C ALA A 91 -6.33 6.58 2.49
N GLY A 92 -5.11 6.26 2.06
CA GLY A 92 -4.78 5.97 0.67
C GLY A 92 -3.83 4.78 0.57
N LEU A 93 -3.67 4.22 -0.62
CA LEU A 93 -2.82 3.07 -0.86
C LEU A 93 -1.91 3.28 -2.07
N ASN A 94 -0.61 3.10 -1.85
CA ASN A 94 0.38 3.00 -2.91
C ASN A 94 0.64 1.52 -3.21
N VAL A 95 0.31 1.09 -4.43
CA VAL A 95 0.44 -0.30 -4.86
C VAL A 95 1.72 -0.47 -5.66
N VAL A 96 2.66 -1.28 -5.17
CA VAL A 96 3.96 -1.53 -5.80
C VAL A 96 4.03 -2.97 -6.31
N ALA A 97 4.21 -3.15 -7.62
CA ALA A 97 4.38 -4.46 -8.23
C ALA A 97 5.72 -5.13 -7.88
N GLY A 98 6.74 -4.31 -7.54
CA GLY A 98 8.05 -4.77 -7.10
C GLY A 98 9.18 -4.50 -8.10
N TRP A 99 10.39 -4.23 -7.58
CA TRP A 99 11.59 -3.99 -8.38
C TRP A 99 12.91 -4.35 -7.67
N ASN A 100 12.95 -4.30 -6.33
CA ASN A 100 14.16 -4.51 -5.55
C ASN A 100 14.34 -6.00 -5.21
N LYS A 101 15.02 -6.74 -6.07
CA LYS A 101 15.22 -8.19 -5.91
C LYS A 101 15.79 -8.62 -4.55
N PRO A 102 16.82 -7.96 -3.98
CA PRO A 102 17.34 -8.32 -2.66
C PRO A 102 16.30 -8.26 -1.54
N GLU A 103 15.36 -7.33 -1.62
CA GLU A 103 14.28 -7.21 -0.63
C GLU A 103 13.31 -8.40 -0.67
N TYR A 104 13.00 -8.89 -1.88
CA TYR A 104 12.18 -10.09 -2.05
C TYR A 104 12.90 -11.35 -1.57
N GLU A 105 14.18 -11.48 -1.88
CA GLU A 105 15.03 -12.58 -1.40
C GLU A 105 15.09 -12.62 0.14
N ALA A 106 15.19 -11.45 0.79
CA ALA A 106 15.16 -11.35 2.26
C ALA A 106 13.83 -11.81 2.87
N LEU A 107 12.73 -11.71 2.13
CA LEU A 107 11.41 -12.20 2.52
C LEU A 107 11.17 -13.67 2.10
N GLY A 108 12.15 -14.33 1.48
CA GLY A 108 11.99 -15.69 0.93
C GLY A 108 11.07 -15.73 -0.29
N LEU A 109 10.90 -14.61 -0.98
CA LEU A 109 10.05 -14.48 -2.16
C LEU A 109 10.87 -14.40 -3.43
N SER A 110 10.28 -14.81 -4.55
CA SER A 110 10.84 -14.61 -5.88
C SER A 110 10.18 -13.44 -6.57
N LEU A 111 11.00 -12.55 -7.12
CA LEU A 111 10.52 -11.47 -7.97
C LEU A 111 10.68 -11.89 -9.44
N PRO A 112 9.60 -11.97 -10.24
CA PRO A 112 9.71 -12.24 -11.67
C PRO A 112 10.63 -11.23 -12.36
N ASP A 113 11.47 -11.67 -13.28
CA ASP A 113 12.42 -10.80 -13.98
C ASP A 113 11.71 -9.84 -14.96
N ASP A 114 10.62 -10.30 -15.57
CA ASP A 114 9.87 -9.49 -16.54
C ASP A 114 8.78 -8.63 -15.91
N HIS A 115 8.62 -7.44 -16.45
CA HIS A 115 7.61 -6.47 -15.99
C HIS A 115 6.18 -6.93 -16.25
N GLU A 116 5.95 -7.67 -17.35
CA GLU A 116 4.62 -8.14 -17.72
C GLU A 116 4.05 -9.08 -16.64
N THR A 117 4.81 -10.08 -16.23
CA THR A 117 4.41 -11.02 -15.17
C THR A 117 4.17 -10.29 -13.84
N ARG A 118 5.06 -9.35 -13.47
CA ARG A 118 4.88 -8.57 -12.23
C ARG A 118 3.60 -7.75 -12.22
N TYR A 119 3.29 -7.08 -13.33
CA TYR A 119 2.09 -6.27 -13.42
C TYR A 119 0.82 -7.09 -13.65
N ALA A 120 0.90 -8.25 -14.31
CA ALA A 120 -0.22 -9.20 -14.38
C ALA A 120 -0.60 -9.75 -12.98
N TYR A 121 0.41 -10.03 -12.15
CA TYR A 121 0.20 -10.41 -10.75
C TYR A 121 -0.42 -9.26 -9.94
N ALA A 122 0.12 -8.06 -10.08
CA ALA A 122 -0.38 -6.87 -9.38
C ALA A 122 -1.81 -6.51 -9.82
N GLN A 123 -2.16 -6.71 -11.08
CA GLN A 123 -3.51 -6.47 -11.59
C GLN A 123 -4.50 -7.44 -10.94
N GLU A 124 -4.24 -8.74 -10.98
CA GLU A 124 -5.13 -9.72 -10.32
C GLU A 124 -5.24 -9.47 -8.81
N TRP A 125 -4.12 -9.09 -8.18
CA TRP A 125 -4.10 -8.69 -6.78
C TRP A 125 -5.07 -7.54 -6.52
N PHE A 126 -5.03 -6.51 -7.35
CA PHE A 126 -5.85 -5.31 -7.18
C PHE A 126 -7.32 -5.58 -7.55
N ASP A 127 -7.59 -6.37 -8.58
CA ASP A 127 -8.95 -6.78 -8.95
C ASP A 127 -9.65 -7.50 -7.79
N LEU A 128 -8.92 -8.38 -7.09
CA LEU A 128 -9.46 -9.06 -5.91
C LEU A 128 -9.72 -8.08 -4.74
N VAL A 129 -8.83 -7.11 -4.52
CA VAL A 129 -9.03 -6.05 -3.53
C VAL A 129 -10.28 -5.23 -3.86
N GLN A 130 -10.41 -4.78 -5.10
CA GLN A 130 -11.60 -4.04 -5.55
C GLN A 130 -12.89 -4.86 -5.39
N LYS A 131 -12.86 -6.14 -5.75
CA LYS A 131 -14.00 -7.04 -5.58
C LYS A 131 -14.40 -7.17 -4.11
N LEU A 132 -13.43 -7.26 -3.20
CA LEU A 132 -13.69 -7.29 -1.75
C LEU A 132 -14.32 -5.99 -1.25
N TRP A 133 -13.94 -4.85 -1.79
CA TRP A 133 -14.53 -3.56 -1.39
C TRP A 133 -15.95 -3.34 -1.94
N THR A 134 -16.26 -3.90 -3.11
CA THR A 134 -17.51 -3.61 -3.84
C THR A 134 -18.59 -4.68 -3.69
N SER A 135 -18.22 -5.93 -3.38
CA SER A 135 -19.20 -7.01 -3.24
C SER A 135 -19.82 -7.03 -1.85
N ASP A 136 -21.15 -7.06 -1.80
CA ASP A 136 -21.91 -7.23 -0.56
C ASP A 136 -22.16 -8.70 -0.21
N GLU A 137 -21.88 -9.60 -1.17
CA GLU A 137 -22.08 -11.03 -1.04
C GLU A 137 -20.75 -11.78 -0.88
N HIS A 138 -20.83 -12.99 -0.32
CA HIS A 138 -19.71 -13.91 -0.35
C HIS A 138 -19.45 -14.38 -1.79
N PHE A 139 -18.19 -14.50 -2.18
CA PHE A 139 -17.82 -14.99 -3.49
C PHE A 139 -16.59 -15.90 -3.43
N ASP A 140 -16.43 -16.70 -4.46
CA ASP A 140 -15.21 -17.47 -4.74
C ASP A 140 -14.36 -16.71 -5.76
N TRP A 141 -13.04 -16.77 -5.58
CA TRP A 141 -12.07 -16.25 -6.53
C TRP A 141 -11.20 -17.38 -7.08
N ASN A 142 -11.18 -17.55 -8.38
CA ASN A 142 -10.41 -18.57 -9.08
C ASN A 142 -9.51 -17.93 -10.16
N GLY A 143 -8.58 -17.10 -9.73
CA GLY A 143 -7.63 -16.45 -10.61
C GLY A 143 -6.41 -17.31 -10.95
N LYS A 144 -5.52 -16.75 -11.73
CA LYS A 144 -4.22 -17.37 -12.07
C LYS A 144 -3.29 -17.41 -10.86
N TYR A 145 -3.25 -16.33 -10.11
CA TYR A 145 -2.32 -16.12 -8.99
C TYR A 145 -2.97 -16.30 -7.61
N PHE A 146 -4.25 -15.98 -7.50
CA PHE A 146 -4.97 -16.04 -6.23
C PHE A 146 -6.18 -16.96 -6.31
N LYS A 147 -6.42 -17.67 -5.21
CA LYS A 147 -7.63 -18.47 -5.01
C LYS A 147 -8.18 -18.22 -3.63
N ALA A 148 -9.49 -17.99 -3.56
CA ALA A 148 -10.18 -17.79 -2.30
C ALA A 148 -11.58 -18.40 -2.37
N LYS A 149 -12.09 -18.87 -1.23
CA LYS A 149 -13.44 -19.46 -1.14
C LYS A 149 -14.27 -18.71 -0.12
N ARG A 150 -15.50 -18.38 -0.51
CA ARG A 150 -16.49 -17.73 0.35
C ARG A 150 -15.94 -16.49 1.05
N VAL A 151 -15.15 -15.70 0.35
CA VAL A 151 -14.61 -14.45 0.90
C VAL A 151 -15.65 -13.35 0.82
N LYS A 152 -15.61 -12.44 1.79
CA LYS A 152 -16.36 -11.19 1.80
C LYS A 152 -15.48 -10.12 2.44
N GLY A 153 -15.43 -8.94 1.86
CA GLY A 153 -14.66 -7.82 2.39
C GLY A 153 -15.53 -6.96 3.31
N ASP A 154 -15.33 -7.07 4.61
CA ASP A 154 -15.92 -6.19 5.63
C ASP A 154 -14.86 -5.87 6.70
N PRO A 155 -14.79 -4.61 7.22
CA PRO A 155 -15.56 -3.44 6.78
C PRO A 155 -15.21 -3.01 5.35
N LYS A 156 -16.06 -2.19 4.75
CA LYS A 156 -15.73 -1.46 3.53
C LYS A 156 -14.96 -0.17 3.86
N PRO A 157 -14.14 0.36 2.94
CA PRO A 157 -13.71 1.75 3.01
C PRO A 157 -14.93 2.68 3.11
N ILE A 158 -14.80 3.81 3.82
CA ILE A 158 -15.92 4.73 4.09
C ILE A 158 -16.59 5.22 2.81
N ARG A 159 -15.82 5.41 1.74
CA ARG A 159 -16.32 5.86 0.42
C ARG A 159 -16.43 4.73 -0.61
N GLY A 160 -16.40 3.47 -0.16
CA GLY A 160 -16.42 2.29 -1.02
C GLY A 160 -15.05 1.90 -1.62
N SER A 161 -14.09 2.80 -1.61
CA SER A 161 -12.69 2.60 -2.01
C SER A 161 -11.79 3.62 -1.33
N VAL A 162 -10.48 3.42 -1.39
CA VAL A 162 -9.49 4.42 -1.01
C VAL A 162 -8.77 4.95 -2.26
N PRO A 163 -8.24 6.19 -2.24
CA PRO A 163 -7.38 6.67 -3.32
C PRO A 163 -6.17 5.77 -3.53
N ILE A 164 -5.90 5.46 -4.78
CA ILE A 164 -4.76 4.64 -5.21
C ILE A 164 -3.72 5.54 -5.86
N ILE A 165 -2.46 5.36 -5.45
CA ILE A 165 -1.31 5.98 -6.08
C ILE A 165 -0.35 4.90 -6.58
N ASN A 166 0.35 5.15 -7.67
CA ASN A 166 1.36 4.23 -8.21
C ASN A 166 2.55 5.00 -8.78
N ALA A 167 3.76 4.52 -8.51
CA ALA A 167 5.00 5.00 -9.08
C ALA A 167 5.40 4.10 -10.24
N ALA A 168 5.12 4.50 -11.47
CA ALA A 168 5.31 3.64 -12.64
C ALA A 168 6.19 4.29 -13.71
N GLY A 169 7.39 3.72 -13.90
CA GLY A 169 8.32 4.13 -14.96
C GLY A 169 8.23 3.30 -16.25
N SER A 170 7.86 2.02 -16.15
CA SER A 170 7.76 1.11 -17.30
C SER A 170 6.44 1.29 -18.08
N PRO A 171 6.38 0.90 -19.37
CA PRO A 171 5.12 0.91 -20.14
C PRO A 171 4.00 0.12 -19.45
N GLN A 172 4.30 -1.07 -18.93
CA GLN A 172 3.33 -1.92 -18.21
C GLN A 172 2.85 -1.25 -16.93
N GLY A 173 3.75 -0.60 -16.20
CA GLY A 173 3.41 0.13 -14.99
C GLY A 173 2.53 1.35 -15.27
N ARG A 174 2.83 2.10 -16.32
CA ARG A 174 1.97 3.21 -16.74
C ARG A 174 0.59 2.73 -17.17
N GLY A 175 0.48 1.59 -17.88
CA GLY A 175 -0.79 0.94 -18.19
C GLY A 175 -1.57 0.63 -16.90
N PHE A 176 -0.95 -0.10 -15.98
CA PHE A 176 -1.57 -0.40 -14.68
C PHE A 176 -2.04 0.86 -13.94
N ALA A 177 -1.20 1.91 -13.89
CA ALA A 177 -1.57 3.15 -13.22
C ALA A 177 -2.71 3.88 -13.91
N THR A 178 -2.74 3.92 -15.25
CA THR A 178 -3.82 4.54 -16.03
C THR A 178 -5.17 3.86 -15.76
N ASP A 179 -5.17 2.54 -15.63
CA ASP A 179 -6.40 1.77 -15.46
C ASP A 179 -6.89 1.76 -14.00
N ASN A 180 -5.99 1.89 -13.02
CA ASN A 180 -6.30 1.58 -11.63
C ASN A 180 -6.01 2.71 -10.63
N ALA A 181 -5.11 3.65 -10.94
CA ALA A 181 -4.67 4.66 -9.98
C ALA A 181 -5.37 6.00 -10.15
N ASN A 182 -5.61 6.69 -9.02
CA ASN A 182 -6.09 8.07 -9.02
C ASN A 182 -4.93 9.05 -9.27
N PHE A 183 -3.71 8.65 -8.87
CA PHE A 183 -2.49 9.46 -9.00
C PHE A 183 -1.33 8.59 -9.52
N LEU A 184 -0.55 9.17 -10.45
CA LEU A 184 0.71 8.64 -10.96
C LEU A 184 1.82 9.65 -10.68
N PHE A 185 2.99 9.19 -10.21
CA PHE A 185 4.15 10.01 -9.96
C PHE A 185 5.45 9.33 -10.39
#